data_e0b49967310e11e6644e7f4c7ae51689
#
_entry.id   e0b49967310e11e6644e7f4c7ae51689
#
_cell.length_a   1.000
_cell.length_b   1.000
_cell.length_c   1.000
_cell.angle_alpha   90.00
_cell.angle_beta   90.00
_cell.angle_gamma   90.00
#
_symmetry.space_group_name_H-M   'P 1'
#
loop_
_entity.id
_entity.type
_entity.pdbx_description
1 polymer ?
#
loop_
_entity_poly.entity_id
_entity_poly.type
_entity_poly.pdbx_seq_one_letter_code
_entity_poly.pdbx_strand_id
1 'polypeptide(L)'
;ANIRSFAGIFPKEDPQYIIYLSVKRFQSPSSTMGTIVKKVVESVAKYKNLSYRESNTDNSKIQIIDNYLNKSVNDAKSLIESKGLTPIVIGDGDIIIGQYPSKSTSVLIGSKVFINSNGSNIVMPNVINWTSGEFISFANLAHLSYNINGYGNVVSSSVSEGEIILPDTVINIELKE
;
A
#
# COMPACT_ATOMS: atom_id res chain seq x y z
N ALA A 1 -9.47 -12.85 38.04
CA ALA A 1 -9.04 -11.50 37.63
C ALA A 1 -9.28 -11.36 36.13
N ASN A 2 -10.07 -10.37 35.71
CA ASN A 2 -10.33 -10.14 34.29
C ASN A 2 -9.12 -9.45 33.65
N ILE A 3 -8.67 -10.00 32.54
CA ILE A 3 -7.67 -9.36 31.65
C ILE A 3 -8.42 -8.99 30.36
N ARG A 4 -8.24 -7.77 29.91
CA ARG A 4 -8.68 -7.31 28.58
C ARG A 4 -7.49 -6.91 27.76
N SER A 5 -7.46 -7.34 26.51
CA SER A 5 -6.37 -7.02 25.59
C SER A 5 -6.95 -6.45 24.30
N PHE A 6 -6.17 -5.57 23.69
CA PHE A 6 -6.38 -5.04 22.36
C PHE A 6 -5.10 -5.22 21.56
N ALA A 7 -5.23 -5.64 20.31
CA ALA A 7 -4.13 -5.67 19.34
C ALA A 7 -4.60 -4.97 18.06
N GLY A 8 -3.73 -4.20 17.47
CA GLY A 8 -4.00 -3.51 16.21
C GLY A 8 -2.72 -3.22 15.45
N ILE A 9 -2.88 -2.99 14.16
CA ILE A 9 -1.81 -2.58 13.26
C ILE A 9 -2.18 -1.24 12.61
N PHE A 10 -1.20 -0.40 12.34
CA PHE A 10 -1.42 0.89 11.68
C PHE A 10 -0.15 1.44 11.01
N PRO A 11 -0.26 2.35 10.00
CA PRO A 11 -1.49 2.68 9.29
C PRO A 11 -2.13 1.45 8.61
N LYS A 12 -3.40 1.52 8.27
CA LYS A 12 -4.12 0.39 7.65
C LYS A 12 -3.60 0.09 6.25
N GLU A 13 -3.29 1.13 5.49
CA GLU A 13 -2.88 1.07 4.08
C GLU A 13 -1.42 0.63 3.91
N ASP A 14 -0.55 0.98 4.87
CA ASP A 14 0.87 0.60 4.92
C ASP A 14 1.23 0.29 6.38
N PRO A 15 1.01 -0.94 6.85
CA PRO A 15 1.19 -1.32 8.24
C PRO A 15 2.66 -1.28 8.67
N GLN A 16 3.04 -0.30 9.47
CA GLN A 16 4.40 -0.11 9.99
C GLN A 16 4.48 -0.37 11.50
N TYR A 17 3.36 -0.30 12.21
CA TYR A 17 3.33 -0.38 13.66
C TYR A 17 2.30 -1.39 14.15
N ILE A 18 2.68 -2.09 15.21
CA ILE A 18 1.79 -2.95 15.98
C ILE A 18 1.57 -2.30 17.34
N ILE A 19 0.33 -2.15 17.75
CA ILE A 19 -0.03 -1.76 19.10
C ILE A 19 -0.64 -2.96 19.82
N TYR A 20 -0.15 -3.25 21.01
CA TYR A 20 -0.71 -4.24 21.91
C TYR A 20 -0.92 -3.60 23.28
N LEU A 21 -2.16 -3.60 23.76
CA LEU A 21 -2.52 -3.12 25.08
C LEU A 21 -3.18 -4.25 25.87
N SER A 22 -2.66 -4.54 27.07
CA SER A 22 -3.27 -5.49 27.99
C SER A 22 -3.45 -4.85 29.36
N VAL A 23 -4.65 -4.94 29.91
CA VAL A 23 -5.01 -4.36 31.20
C VAL A 23 -5.58 -5.47 32.10
N LYS A 24 -4.94 -5.66 33.27
CA LYS A 24 -5.40 -6.56 34.30
C LYS A 24 -6.34 -5.84 35.26
N ARG A 25 -7.43 -6.53 35.67
CA ARG A 25 -8.46 -5.97 36.56
C ARG A 25 -9.16 -4.73 36.01
N PHE A 26 -9.47 -4.75 34.72
CA PHE A 26 -10.15 -3.66 34.06
C PHE A 26 -11.63 -3.58 34.54
N GLN A 27 -11.99 -2.49 35.19
CA GLN A 27 -13.34 -2.26 35.74
C GLN A 27 -14.16 -1.20 34.99
N SER A 28 -13.58 -0.60 33.94
CA SER A 28 -14.26 0.42 33.13
C SER A 28 -14.98 -0.17 31.92
N PRO A 29 -15.94 0.56 31.32
CA PRO A 29 -16.57 0.16 30.07
C PRO A 29 -15.56 -0.14 28.95
N SER A 30 -15.91 -1.03 28.03
CA SER A 30 -15.02 -1.42 26.91
C SER A 30 -14.60 -0.24 26.04
N SER A 31 -15.46 0.80 25.93
CA SER A 31 -15.19 2.04 25.21
C SER A 31 -13.97 2.81 25.72
N THR A 32 -13.63 2.67 27.01
CA THR A 32 -12.46 3.33 27.62
C THR A 32 -11.15 2.81 27.03
N MET A 33 -11.06 1.51 26.71
CA MET A 33 -9.88 0.92 26.09
C MET A 33 -9.65 1.48 24.69
N GLY A 34 -10.72 1.59 23.88
CA GLY A 34 -10.68 2.21 22.57
C GLY A 34 -10.17 3.66 22.60
N THR A 35 -10.63 4.43 23.58
CA THR A 35 -10.18 5.82 23.77
C THR A 35 -8.69 5.91 24.11
N ILE A 36 -8.18 5.00 24.95
CA ILE A 36 -6.74 4.95 25.29
C ILE A 36 -5.91 4.60 24.07
N VAL A 37 -6.31 3.54 23.34
CA VAL A 37 -5.63 3.12 22.10
C VAL A 37 -5.62 4.25 21.09
N LYS A 38 -6.76 4.92 20.87
CA LYS A 38 -6.86 6.06 19.95
C LYS A 38 -5.84 7.15 20.29
N LYS A 39 -5.75 7.56 21.55
CA LYS A 39 -4.79 8.59 22.00
C LYS A 39 -3.33 8.17 21.77
N VAL A 40 -3.00 6.91 22.02
CA VAL A 40 -1.64 6.40 21.79
C VAL A 40 -1.32 6.41 20.30
N VAL A 41 -2.22 5.89 19.45
CA VAL A 41 -2.04 5.89 17.99
C VAL A 41 -1.89 7.32 17.45
N GLU A 42 -2.75 8.26 17.89
CA GLU A 42 -2.65 9.67 17.51
C GLU A 42 -1.32 10.31 17.92
N SER A 43 -0.82 9.98 19.10
CA SER A 43 0.46 10.51 19.59
C SER A 43 1.64 9.95 18.77
N VAL A 44 1.63 8.65 18.45
CA VAL A 44 2.66 8.03 17.61
C VAL A 44 2.59 8.58 16.19
N ALA A 45 1.40 8.69 15.62
CA ALA A 45 1.20 9.25 14.29
C ALA A 45 1.75 10.70 14.19
N LYS A 46 1.48 11.53 15.21
CA LYS A 46 2.01 12.90 15.28
C LYS A 46 3.53 12.91 15.42
N TYR A 47 4.09 12.06 16.30
CA TYR A 47 5.53 11.98 16.52
C TYR A 47 6.28 11.52 15.27
N LYS A 48 5.69 10.61 14.52
CA LYS A 48 6.27 10.02 13.31
C LYS A 48 5.89 10.76 12.02
N ASN A 49 5.25 11.94 12.12
CA ASN A 49 4.70 12.66 10.96
C ASN A 49 3.89 11.77 10.00
N LEU A 50 3.35 10.68 10.54
CA LEU A 50 2.36 9.90 9.81
C LEU A 50 1.18 10.83 9.64
N SER A 51 0.82 11.16 8.40
CA SER A 51 -0.31 12.06 8.14
C SER A 51 -1.57 11.45 8.76
N TYR A 52 -1.90 11.89 9.98
CA TYR A 52 -3.22 11.68 10.56
C TYR A 52 -4.19 12.45 9.67
N ARG A 53 -4.78 11.76 8.73
CA ARG A 53 -5.98 12.28 8.10
C ARG A 53 -7.10 12.05 9.10
N GLU A 54 -7.55 13.14 9.77
CA GLU A 54 -8.84 13.10 10.41
C GLU A 54 -9.81 12.43 9.44
N SER A 55 -10.56 11.46 9.94
CA SER A 55 -11.71 10.91 9.23
C SER A 55 -12.86 11.92 9.22
N ASN A 56 -12.59 13.13 8.73
CA ASN A 56 -13.59 13.85 8.00
C ASN A 56 -13.76 13.01 6.75
N THR A 57 -14.76 12.16 6.76
CA THR A 57 -15.24 11.43 5.62
C THR A 57 -15.71 12.42 4.56
N ASP A 58 -14.74 13.10 3.96
CA ASP A 58 -14.95 13.70 2.66
C ASP A 58 -14.95 12.51 1.68
N ASN A 59 -16.12 11.85 1.61
CA ASN A 59 -16.36 10.73 0.69
C ASN A 59 -16.02 11.09 -0.77
N SER A 60 -15.83 12.39 -1.06
CA SER A 60 -15.40 12.89 -2.37
C SER A 60 -13.96 12.49 -2.73
N LYS A 61 -13.15 12.04 -1.74
CA LYS A 61 -11.75 11.63 -1.95
C LYS A 61 -11.55 10.12 -1.96
N ILE A 62 -12.62 9.34 -1.75
CA ILE A 62 -12.56 7.87 -1.77
C ILE A 62 -13.04 7.37 -3.13
N GLN A 63 -12.27 6.46 -3.71
CA GLN A 63 -12.63 5.76 -4.94
C GLN A 63 -12.73 4.25 -4.68
N ILE A 64 -13.64 3.61 -5.39
CA ILE A 64 -13.77 2.15 -5.36
C ILE A 64 -13.08 1.59 -6.60
N ILE A 65 -12.21 0.61 -6.38
CA ILE A 65 -11.48 -0.07 -7.45
C ILE A 65 -12.44 -0.93 -8.27
N ASP A 66 -12.42 -0.74 -9.58
CA ASP A 66 -13.17 -1.57 -10.51
C ASP A 66 -12.44 -2.88 -10.84
N ASN A 67 -13.09 -3.72 -11.62
CA ASN A 67 -12.45 -4.90 -12.22
C ASN A 67 -11.80 -4.50 -13.54
N TYR A 68 -10.48 -4.57 -13.60
CA TYR A 68 -9.69 -4.28 -14.79
C TYR A 68 -9.24 -5.54 -15.53
N LEU A 69 -9.46 -6.74 -14.95
CA LEU A 69 -9.09 -8.02 -15.61
C LEU A 69 -9.79 -8.17 -16.96
N ASN A 70 -9.07 -8.71 -17.92
CA ASN A 70 -9.49 -8.94 -19.31
C ASN A 70 -9.81 -7.66 -20.12
N LYS A 71 -9.48 -6.48 -19.58
CA LYS A 71 -9.55 -5.22 -20.35
C LYS A 71 -8.23 -5.00 -21.07
N SER A 72 -8.28 -4.17 -22.13
CA SER A 72 -7.05 -3.66 -22.72
C SER A 72 -6.30 -2.77 -21.73
N VAL A 73 -4.96 -2.73 -21.83
CA VAL A 73 -4.13 -1.85 -20.99
C VAL A 73 -4.57 -0.41 -21.12
N ASN A 74 -4.88 0.06 -22.34
CA ASN A 74 -5.28 1.44 -22.60
C ASN A 74 -6.64 1.78 -21.96
N ASP A 75 -7.63 0.89 -22.06
CA ASP A 75 -8.93 1.09 -21.42
C ASP A 75 -8.81 1.10 -19.89
N ALA A 76 -8.02 0.16 -19.33
CA ALA A 76 -7.79 0.08 -17.90
C ALA A 76 -7.10 1.36 -17.38
N LYS A 77 -6.06 1.85 -18.06
CA LYS A 77 -5.38 3.12 -17.71
C LYS A 77 -6.38 4.28 -17.71
N SER A 78 -7.13 4.47 -18.80
CA SER A 78 -8.10 5.56 -18.93
C SER A 78 -9.17 5.52 -17.82
N LEU A 79 -9.65 4.32 -17.47
CA LEU A 79 -10.62 4.15 -16.37
C LEU A 79 -10.02 4.47 -15.00
N ILE A 80 -8.78 4.07 -14.74
CA ILE A 80 -8.07 4.36 -13.49
C ILE A 80 -7.84 5.87 -13.36
N GLU A 81 -7.34 6.51 -14.41
CA GLU A 81 -7.06 7.95 -14.45
C GLU A 81 -8.34 8.78 -14.31
N SER A 82 -9.44 8.36 -14.92
CA SER A 82 -10.74 9.05 -14.81
C SER A 82 -11.27 9.11 -13.37
N LYS A 83 -10.83 8.20 -12.53
CA LYS A 83 -11.12 8.18 -11.08
C LYS A 83 -10.12 8.98 -10.24
N GLY A 84 -9.15 9.65 -10.86
CA GLY A 84 -8.09 10.37 -10.16
C GLY A 84 -7.10 9.43 -9.47
N LEU A 85 -6.96 8.19 -9.96
CA LEU A 85 -6.01 7.20 -9.50
C LEU A 85 -4.81 7.13 -10.44
N THR A 86 -3.69 6.57 -9.98
CA THR A 86 -2.45 6.49 -10.76
C THR A 86 -2.20 5.06 -11.24
N PRO A 87 -2.34 4.75 -12.54
CA PRO A 87 -2.06 3.42 -13.06
C PRO A 87 -0.56 3.14 -13.14
N ILE A 88 -0.15 1.98 -12.67
CA ILE A 88 1.20 1.42 -12.83
C ILE A 88 1.07 0.14 -13.63
N VAL A 89 1.53 0.17 -14.88
CA VAL A 89 1.48 -0.99 -15.78
C VAL A 89 2.70 -1.87 -15.57
N ILE A 90 2.46 -3.16 -15.42
CA ILE A 90 3.47 -4.21 -15.29
C ILE A 90 3.37 -5.08 -16.55
N GLY A 91 4.50 -5.32 -17.20
CA GLY A 91 4.55 -6.08 -18.44
C GLY A 91 4.30 -5.22 -19.69
N ASP A 92 4.55 -5.81 -20.84
CA ASP A 92 4.49 -5.18 -22.16
C ASP A 92 3.36 -5.74 -23.04
N GLY A 93 2.40 -6.44 -22.44
CA GLY A 93 1.25 -7.02 -23.15
C GLY A 93 0.07 -6.06 -23.28
N ASP A 94 -0.95 -6.50 -23.99
CA ASP A 94 -2.12 -5.69 -24.33
C ASP A 94 -3.32 -5.88 -23.37
N ILE A 95 -3.39 -7.03 -22.69
CA ILE A 95 -4.54 -7.43 -21.89
C ILE A 95 -4.14 -7.59 -20.42
N ILE A 96 -4.97 -7.07 -19.53
CA ILE A 96 -4.75 -7.16 -18.08
C ILE A 96 -5.11 -8.56 -17.57
N ILE A 97 -4.15 -9.19 -16.91
CA ILE A 97 -4.26 -10.52 -16.28
C ILE A 97 -4.20 -10.49 -14.76
N GLY A 98 -3.79 -9.35 -14.17
CA GLY A 98 -3.72 -9.16 -12.73
C GLY A 98 -3.91 -7.70 -12.34
N GLN A 99 -4.40 -7.46 -11.14
CA GLN A 99 -4.53 -6.11 -10.57
C GLN A 99 -4.34 -6.09 -9.06
N TYR A 100 -3.85 -4.96 -8.56
CA TYR A 100 -3.84 -4.62 -7.13
C TYR A 100 -4.04 -3.09 -6.98
N PRO A 101 -4.91 -2.61 -6.08
CA PRO A 101 -5.78 -3.38 -5.18
C PRO A 101 -6.85 -4.20 -5.91
N SER A 102 -7.45 -5.15 -5.18
CA SER A 102 -8.54 -5.97 -5.71
C SER A 102 -9.79 -5.13 -5.98
N LYS A 103 -10.66 -5.61 -6.87
CA LYS A 103 -11.98 -4.97 -7.12
C LYS A 103 -12.73 -4.75 -5.81
N SER A 104 -13.52 -3.69 -5.75
CA SER A 104 -14.32 -3.26 -4.59
C SER A 104 -13.51 -2.79 -3.38
N THR A 105 -12.20 -2.67 -3.47
CA THR A 105 -11.37 -2.02 -2.45
C THR A 105 -11.60 -0.51 -2.49
N SER A 106 -11.76 0.11 -1.33
CA SER A 106 -11.81 1.56 -1.19
C SER A 106 -10.40 2.12 -1.06
N VAL A 107 -10.05 3.10 -1.90
CA VAL A 107 -8.74 3.77 -1.90
C VAL A 107 -8.93 5.28 -1.96
N LEU A 108 -7.91 6.04 -1.63
CA LEU A 108 -7.92 7.50 -1.76
C LEU A 108 -7.61 7.92 -3.20
N ILE A 109 -8.12 9.06 -3.63
CA ILE A 109 -7.67 9.72 -4.87
C ILE A 109 -6.14 9.88 -4.83
N GLY A 110 -5.50 9.64 -5.96
CA GLY A 110 -4.04 9.64 -6.10
C GLY A 110 -3.36 8.31 -5.74
N SER A 111 -4.10 7.34 -5.19
CA SER A 111 -3.54 6.01 -4.93
C SER A 111 -3.08 5.32 -6.22
N LYS A 112 -1.99 4.57 -6.12
CA LYS A 112 -1.50 3.74 -7.22
C LYS A 112 -2.37 2.50 -7.41
N VAL A 113 -2.64 2.18 -8.66
CA VAL A 113 -3.30 0.92 -9.06
C VAL A 113 -2.36 0.17 -9.99
N PHE A 114 -1.89 -0.96 -9.53
CA PHE A 114 -1.00 -1.84 -10.28
C PHE A 114 -1.85 -2.75 -11.16
N ILE A 115 -1.54 -2.79 -12.45
CA ILE A 115 -2.18 -3.65 -13.44
C ILE A 115 -1.12 -4.44 -14.18
N ASN A 116 -1.21 -5.77 -14.10
CA ASN A 116 -0.28 -6.69 -14.75
C ASN A 116 -0.87 -7.12 -16.08
N SER A 117 -0.13 -6.93 -17.16
CA SER A 117 -0.51 -7.33 -18.51
C SER A 117 0.03 -8.73 -18.85
N ASN A 118 -0.47 -9.31 -19.95
CA ASN A 118 -0.06 -10.63 -20.45
C ASN A 118 1.29 -10.64 -21.18
N GLY A 119 2.06 -9.54 -21.10
CA GLY A 119 3.41 -9.48 -21.67
C GLY A 119 4.46 -10.14 -20.78
N SER A 120 5.60 -10.47 -21.36
CA SER A 120 6.70 -11.18 -20.68
C SER A 120 7.80 -10.25 -20.16
N ASN A 121 7.94 -9.04 -20.71
CA ASN A 121 9.00 -8.10 -20.32
C ASN A 121 8.48 -7.16 -19.25
N ILE A 122 9.05 -7.24 -18.06
CA ILE A 122 8.76 -6.33 -16.97
C ILE A 122 9.82 -5.24 -16.96
N VAL A 123 9.39 -4.00 -17.12
CA VAL A 123 10.25 -2.81 -17.06
C VAL A 123 10.13 -2.20 -15.67
N MET A 124 11.28 -1.85 -15.07
CA MET A 124 11.32 -1.22 -13.76
C MET A 124 10.68 0.18 -13.79
N PRO A 125 9.62 0.43 -13.04
CA PRO A 125 9.03 1.77 -12.95
C PRO A 125 9.90 2.69 -12.08
N ASN A 126 9.63 4.00 -12.13
CA ASN A 126 10.19 4.90 -11.12
C ASN A 126 9.58 4.61 -9.75
N VAL A 127 10.36 3.95 -8.90
CA VAL A 127 9.93 3.56 -7.55
C VAL A 127 10.38 4.54 -6.47
N ILE A 128 11.15 5.57 -6.82
CA ILE A 128 11.64 6.57 -5.87
C ILE A 128 10.45 7.27 -5.20
N ASN A 129 10.53 7.46 -3.90
CA ASN A 129 9.48 7.97 -3.02
C ASN A 129 8.23 7.06 -2.88
N TRP A 130 8.24 5.85 -3.41
CA TRP A 130 7.19 4.90 -3.08
C TRP A 130 7.31 4.46 -1.62
N THR A 131 6.18 4.17 -1.00
CA THR A 131 6.18 3.48 0.29
C THR A 131 6.64 2.03 0.12
N SER A 132 7.10 1.42 1.20
CA SER A 132 7.43 -0.01 1.20
C SER A 132 6.27 -0.88 0.72
N GLY A 133 5.03 -0.55 1.15
CA GLY A 133 3.82 -1.27 0.76
C GLY A 133 3.51 -1.17 -0.74
N GLU A 134 3.71 -0.01 -1.36
CA GLU A 134 3.56 0.16 -2.81
C GLU A 134 4.57 -0.68 -3.58
N PHE A 135 5.85 -0.66 -3.17
CA PHE A 135 6.86 -1.48 -3.81
C PHE A 135 6.58 -2.99 -3.66
N ILE A 136 6.22 -3.43 -2.46
CA ILE A 136 5.85 -4.83 -2.19
C ILE A 136 4.67 -5.26 -3.06
N SER A 137 3.67 -4.40 -3.22
CA SER A 137 2.49 -4.68 -4.05
C SER A 137 2.86 -4.85 -5.53
N PHE A 138 3.73 -3.98 -6.04
CA PHE A 138 4.29 -4.08 -7.39
C PHE A 138 5.06 -5.40 -7.56
N ALA A 139 6.03 -5.67 -6.69
CA ALA A 139 6.91 -6.82 -6.79
C ALA A 139 6.14 -8.15 -6.68
N ASN A 140 5.17 -8.24 -5.77
CA ASN A 140 4.34 -9.43 -5.60
C ASN A 140 3.43 -9.68 -6.80
N LEU A 141 2.81 -8.62 -7.36
CA LEU A 141 1.94 -8.75 -8.53
C LEU A 141 2.75 -9.13 -9.78
N ALA A 142 4.01 -8.71 -9.85
CA ALA A 142 4.96 -9.00 -10.92
C ALA A 142 5.74 -10.32 -10.70
N HIS A 143 5.52 -11.00 -9.57
CA HIS A 143 6.26 -12.22 -9.16
C HIS A 143 7.79 -12.03 -9.11
N LEU A 144 8.24 -10.85 -8.65
CA LEU A 144 9.66 -10.50 -8.57
C LEU A 144 10.24 -10.87 -7.20
N SER A 145 11.52 -11.25 -7.18
CA SER A 145 12.30 -11.43 -5.97
C SER A 145 12.91 -10.12 -5.51
N TYR A 146 12.88 -9.83 -4.20
CA TYR A 146 13.41 -8.56 -3.68
C TYR A 146 13.93 -8.67 -2.25
N ASN A 147 14.82 -7.75 -1.88
CA ASN A 147 15.22 -7.46 -0.52
C ASN A 147 14.93 -5.99 -0.21
N ILE A 148 14.43 -5.73 0.99
CA ILE A 148 14.18 -4.37 1.47
C ILE A 148 15.04 -4.13 2.70
N ASN A 149 15.77 -3.01 2.69
CA ASN A 149 16.59 -2.55 3.80
C ASN A 149 16.15 -1.15 4.25
N GLY A 150 16.07 -0.92 5.56
CA GLY A 150 15.61 0.34 6.13
C GLY A 150 14.11 0.43 6.35
N TYR A 151 13.60 1.66 6.51
CA TYR A 151 12.17 1.99 6.71
C TYR A 151 11.86 3.38 6.12
N GLY A 152 10.57 3.65 5.86
CA GLY A 152 10.13 4.87 5.20
C GLY A 152 9.85 4.69 3.71
N ASN A 153 10.30 5.64 2.90
CA ASN A 153 10.10 5.62 1.46
C ASN A 153 11.34 5.12 0.71
N VAL A 154 11.13 4.60 -0.49
CA VAL A 154 12.21 4.15 -1.38
C VAL A 154 13.10 5.32 -1.76
N VAL A 155 14.40 5.21 -1.49
CA VAL A 155 15.42 6.19 -1.88
C VAL A 155 16.37 5.65 -2.95
N SER A 156 16.51 4.33 -3.06
CA SER A 156 17.29 3.72 -4.14
C SER A 156 16.82 2.31 -4.47
N SER A 157 17.12 1.87 -5.69
CA SER A 157 16.89 0.53 -6.19
C SER A 157 18.13 0.05 -6.94
N SER A 158 18.42 -1.27 -6.86
CA SER A 158 19.52 -1.88 -7.61
C SER A 158 19.22 -2.03 -9.10
N VAL A 159 17.96 -1.87 -9.52
CA VAL A 159 17.54 -1.86 -10.93
C VAL A 159 17.05 -0.46 -11.25
N SER A 160 17.54 0.13 -12.34
CA SER A 160 17.22 1.50 -12.73
C SER A 160 15.84 1.59 -13.39
N GLU A 161 15.19 2.77 -13.29
CA GLU A 161 13.98 3.07 -14.04
C GLU A 161 14.19 2.83 -15.54
N GLY A 162 13.24 2.17 -16.19
CA GLY A 162 13.29 1.85 -17.62
C GLY A 162 14.08 0.59 -17.97
N GLU A 163 14.75 -0.03 -17.01
CA GLU A 163 15.53 -1.26 -17.21
C GLU A 163 14.60 -2.48 -17.22
N ILE A 164 14.85 -3.44 -18.12
CA ILE A 164 14.11 -4.71 -18.15
C ILE A 164 14.62 -5.58 -17.00
N ILE A 165 13.70 -6.04 -16.18
CA ILE A 165 13.98 -6.94 -15.07
C ILE A 165 14.08 -8.36 -15.62
N LEU A 166 15.27 -8.92 -15.57
CA LEU A 166 15.52 -10.28 -16.05
C LEU A 166 14.97 -11.33 -15.06
N PRO A 167 14.58 -12.52 -15.53
CA PRO A 167 14.29 -13.64 -14.64
C PRO A 167 15.42 -13.85 -13.63
N ASP A 168 15.07 -14.24 -12.41
CA ASP A 168 16.00 -14.50 -11.30
C ASP A 168 16.72 -13.25 -10.74
N THR A 169 16.43 -12.05 -11.23
CA THR A 169 16.93 -10.81 -10.64
C THR A 169 16.35 -10.62 -9.24
N VAL A 170 17.23 -10.38 -8.26
CA VAL A 170 16.82 -9.95 -6.91
C VAL A 170 16.97 -8.44 -6.81
N ILE A 171 15.85 -7.73 -6.68
CA ILE A 171 15.86 -6.27 -6.57
C ILE A 171 16.16 -5.87 -5.13
N ASN A 172 17.22 -5.09 -4.92
CA ASN A 172 17.55 -4.55 -3.60
C ASN A 172 17.02 -3.12 -3.49
N ILE A 173 16.23 -2.85 -2.45
CA ILE A 173 15.60 -1.56 -2.19
C ILE A 173 16.11 -1.00 -0.87
N GLU A 174 16.53 0.26 -0.88
CA GLU A 174 16.85 1.02 0.32
C GLU A 174 15.71 1.98 0.64
N LEU A 175 15.27 1.97 1.90
CA LEU A 175 14.26 2.85 2.44
C LEU A 175 14.88 3.85 3.41
N LYS A 176 14.40 5.10 3.39
CA LYS A 176 14.71 6.14 4.39
C LYS A 176 13.48 6.98 4.71
N GLU A 177 13.46 7.53 5.93
CA GLU A 177 12.48 8.57 6.35
C GLU A 177 12.68 9.87 5.61
#